data_46886ff7334ec5ffb4182f4ff502bb62
#
_entry.id   46886ff7334ec5ffb4182f4ff502bb62
#
_cell.length_a   1.000
_cell.length_b   1.000
_cell.length_c   1.000
_cell.angle_alpha   90.00
_cell.angle_beta   90.00
_cell.angle_gamma   90.00
#
_symmetry.space_group_name_H-M   'P 1'
#
loop_
_entity.id
_entity.type
_entity.pdbx_description
1 polymer ?
#
loop_
_entity_poly.entity_id
_entity_poly.type
_entity_poly.pdbx_seq_one_letter_code
_entity_poly.pdbx_strand_id
1 'polypeptide(L)'
;MFTGINHTRKEDFSVVWDLGRRCTYACSYCGPHHSNKTSPLVEIDKLKHTLDGIVKYSQLMDLYRKEPLKLDIAYTGGEPTIHPAFFEFVRYAKETYPFIRSNITTNGCYSEKKCREIMDCVSSTTLSYHTEGTPEQKKLVVANIKLMHESGYNFRINHMFHKDYFDECIELAEWFDELGITYTSRPIGDSNNKSDLLDGTAHEYTPKQLEYFKNQWTQKSKPKPKAPSGVMHMLTTEKPKAKTSLETIGRPCCNGKCLSVKVDDEWTKSFLV
;
A
#
# COMPACT_ATOMS: atom_id res chain seq x y z
N MET A 1 1.08 0.39 -13.29
CA MET A 1 2.52 0.54 -13.01
C MET A 1 2.85 -0.35 -11.83
N PHE A 2 3.80 -1.27 -12.00
CA PHE A 2 4.26 -2.10 -10.87
C PHE A 2 5.22 -1.30 -10.02
N THR A 3 5.04 -1.31 -8.72
CA THR A 3 5.93 -0.60 -7.81
C THR A 3 6.86 -1.52 -7.04
N GLY A 4 6.65 -2.82 -7.06
CA GLY A 4 7.60 -3.78 -6.50
C GLY A 4 7.09 -5.21 -6.45
N ILE A 5 8.03 -6.13 -6.54
CA ILE A 5 7.85 -7.55 -6.25
C ILE A 5 8.69 -7.86 -5.02
N ASN A 6 8.04 -8.35 -3.97
CA ASN A 6 8.70 -8.70 -2.73
C ASN A 6 8.51 -10.18 -2.41
N HIS A 7 9.59 -10.90 -2.25
CA HIS A 7 9.60 -12.23 -1.64
C HIS A 7 9.90 -12.10 -0.15
N THR A 8 8.89 -11.89 0.65
CA THR A 8 9.05 -11.76 2.10
C THR A 8 9.15 -13.11 2.81
N ARG A 9 8.65 -14.15 2.15
CA ARG A 9 8.75 -15.56 2.61
C ARG A 9 9.04 -16.46 1.41
N LYS A 10 9.61 -17.63 1.66
CA LYS A 10 9.86 -18.61 0.59
C LYS A 10 8.58 -19.05 -0.16
N GLU A 11 7.42 -18.80 0.40
CA GLU A 11 6.11 -19.28 -0.04
C GLU A 11 5.19 -18.18 -0.58
N ASP A 12 5.57 -16.89 -0.48
CA ASP A 12 4.73 -15.77 -0.87
C ASP A 12 5.30 -15.04 -2.09
N PHE A 13 4.46 -14.78 -3.07
CA PHE A 13 4.74 -13.89 -4.19
C PHE A 13 3.88 -12.64 -4.03
N SER A 14 4.47 -11.53 -3.69
CA SER A 14 3.76 -10.30 -3.38
C SER A 14 4.00 -9.25 -4.45
N VAL A 15 2.90 -8.68 -4.95
CA VAL A 15 2.90 -7.60 -5.94
C VAL A 15 2.32 -6.35 -5.29
N VAL A 16 3.05 -5.25 -5.33
CA VAL A 16 2.53 -3.92 -5.00
C VAL A 16 2.17 -3.24 -6.31
N TRP A 17 0.89 -2.91 -6.49
CA TRP A 17 0.35 -2.38 -7.73
C TRP A 17 -0.14 -0.95 -7.55
N ASP A 18 0.61 -0.02 -8.13
CA ASP A 18 0.22 1.38 -8.21
C ASP A 18 -0.79 1.57 -9.36
N LEU A 19 -2.05 1.86 -9.02
CA LEU A 19 -3.14 2.04 -9.97
C LEU A 19 -3.23 3.46 -10.53
N GLY A 20 -2.36 4.35 -10.09
CA GLY A 20 -2.28 5.72 -10.56
C GLY A 20 -2.01 6.73 -9.45
N ARG A 21 -1.85 7.98 -9.84
CA ARG A 21 -1.37 9.04 -8.94
C ARG A 21 -2.47 10.00 -8.47
N ARG A 22 -3.69 9.84 -8.96
CA ARG A 22 -4.80 10.71 -8.56
C ARG A 22 -5.21 10.40 -7.13
N CYS A 23 -5.52 11.45 -6.37
CA CYS A 23 -5.96 11.32 -4.98
C CYS A 23 -7.08 12.33 -4.67
N THR A 24 -7.95 11.97 -3.72
CA THR A 24 -8.98 12.85 -3.16
C THR A 24 -8.42 13.82 -2.13
N TYR A 25 -7.28 13.48 -1.52
CA TYR A 25 -6.55 14.35 -0.59
C TYR A 25 -5.44 15.14 -1.30
N ALA A 26 -4.99 16.20 -0.62
CA ALA A 26 -3.82 16.98 -0.97
C ALA A 26 -2.93 17.16 0.27
N CYS A 27 -2.52 16.04 0.88
CA CYS A 27 -1.70 16.06 2.09
C CYS A 27 -0.38 16.77 1.85
N SER A 28 0.02 17.65 2.78
CA SER A 28 1.23 18.49 2.67
C SER A 28 2.52 17.69 2.56
N TYR A 29 2.53 16.50 3.15
CA TYR A 29 3.66 15.58 3.17
C TYR A 29 3.62 14.52 2.05
N CYS A 30 2.56 14.51 1.26
CA CYS A 30 2.48 13.64 0.09
C CYS A 30 3.25 14.29 -1.06
N GLY A 31 4.25 13.59 -1.61
CA GLY A 31 4.99 14.11 -2.75
C GLY A 31 4.05 14.45 -3.93
N PRO A 32 4.43 15.40 -4.78
CA PRO A 32 3.60 15.90 -5.88
C PRO A 32 3.19 14.80 -6.86
N HIS A 33 3.81 13.65 -6.76
CA HIS A 33 3.53 12.48 -7.58
C HIS A 33 2.30 11.68 -7.14
N HIS A 34 1.83 11.84 -5.90
CA HIS A 34 0.78 11.01 -5.31
C HIS A 34 -0.55 11.74 -5.06
N SER A 35 -0.61 13.03 -5.36
CA SER A 35 -1.84 13.84 -5.25
C SER A 35 -2.24 14.51 -6.56
N ASN A 36 -1.65 14.07 -7.67
CA ASN A 36 -1.91 14.61 -8.99
C ASN A 36 -3.37 14.29 -9.41
N LYS A 37 -4.09 15.31 -9.87
CA LYS A 37 -5.48 15.17 -10.34
C LYS A 37 -5.62 14.92 -11.84
N THR A 38 -4.52 14.99 -12.59
CA THR A 38 -4.51 14.97 -14.07
C THR A 38 -3.81 13.77 -14.68
N SER A 39 -3.12 12.95 -13.90
CA SER A 39 -2.43 11.75 -14.40
C SER A 39 -3.39 10.86 -15.18
N PRO A 40 -2.95 10.28 -16.31
CA PRO A 40 -3.76 9.33 -17.05
C PRO A 40 -4.09 8.11 -16.19
N LEU A 41 -5.26 7.54 -16.42
CA LEU A 41 -5.70 6.30 -15.80
C LEU A 41 -5.55 5.17 -16.80
N VAL A 42 -5.19 4.01 -16.31
CA VAL A 42 -5.00 2.82 -17.14
C VAL A 42 -6.36 2.23 -17.49
N GLU A 43 -6.58 1.89 -18.75
CA GLU A 43 -7.81 1.25 -19.23
C GLU A 43 -8.01 -0.11 -18.57
N ILE A 44 -9.28 -0.49 -18.36
CA ILE A 44 -9.65 -1.73 -17.66
C ILE A 44 -9.08 -2.99 -18.32
N ASP A 45 -9.07 -3.06 -19.65
CA ASP A 45 -8.54 -4.22 -20.37
C ASP A 45 -7.05 -4.39 -20.15
N LYS A 46 -6.31 -3.29 -20.06
CA LYS A 46 -4.90 -3.28 -19.71
C LYS A 46 -4.64 -3.75 -18.27
N LEU A 47 -5.52 -3.37 -17.33
CA LEU A 47 -5.45 -3.85 -15.94
C LEU A 47 -5.70 -5.37 -15.89
N LYS A 48 -6.74 -5.85 -16.55
CA LYS A 48 -7.08 -7.29 -16.63
C LYS A 48 -5.94 -8.08 -17.25
N HIS A 49 -5.46 -7.65 -18.43
CA HIS A 49 -4.36 -8.31 -19.13
C HIS A 49 -3.08 -8.38 -18.29
N THR A 50 -2.78 -7.30 -17.56
CA THR A 50 -1.61 -7.25 -16.66
C THR A 50 -1.76 -8.22 -15.50
N LEU A 51 -2.98 -8.34 -14.93
CA LEU A 51 -3.26 -9.31 -13.87
C LEU A 51 -3.07 -10.75 -14.37
N ASP A 52 -3.59 -11.05 -15.56
CA ASP A 52 -3.44 -12.37 -16.18
C ASP A 52 -1.96 -12.72 -16.37
N GLY A 53 -1.14 -11.73 -16.78
CA GLY A 53 0.31 -11.89 -16.90
C GLY A 53 0.97 -12.19 -15.55
N ILE A 54 0.59 -11.49 -14.47
CA ILE A 54 1.09 -11.74 -13.11
C ILE A 54 0.75 -13.15 -12.66
N VAL A 55 -0.50 -13.56 -12.84
CA VAL A 55 -0.96 -14.90 -12.46
C VAL A 55 -0.19 -15.97 -13.24
N LYS A 56 -0.08 -15.82 -14.56
CA LYS A 56 0.70 -16.73 -15.40
C LYS A 56 2.15 -16.83 -14.94
N TYR A 57 2.77 -15.70 -14.60
CA TYR A 57 4.12 -15.69 -14.09
C TYR A 57 4.24 -16.41 -12.74
N SER A 58 3.32 -16.18 -11.81
CA SER A 58 3.31 -16.88 -10.52
C SER A 58 3.18 -18.39 -10.69
N GLN A 59 2.32 -18.84 -11.60
CA GLN A 59 2.14 -20.25 -11.93
C GLN A 59 3.39 -20.88 -12.58
N LEU A 60 4.10 -20.15 -13.42
CA LEU A 60 5.39 -20.60 -13.96
C LEU A 60 6.44 -20.76 -12.87
N MET A 61 6.46 -19.86 -11.89
CA MET A 61 7.35 -19.97 -10.74
C MET A 61 7.03 -21.19 -9.87
N ASP A 62 5.77 -21.59 -9.77
CA ASP A 62 5.33 -22.76 -9.01
C ASP A 62 5.87 -24.08 -9.58
N LEU A 63 6.13 -24.17 -10.90
CA LEU A 63 6.69 -25.37 -11.53
C LEU A 63 8.05 -25.78 -10.96
N TYR A 64 8.76 -24.84 -10.37
CA TYR A 64 10.10 -25.07 -9.80
C TYR A 64 10.11 -25.17 -8.28
N ARG A 65 8.92 -25.29 -7.66
CA ARG A 65 8.76 -25.24 -6.20
C ARG A 65 8.07 -26.49 -5.67
N LYS A 66 8.37 -26.81 -4.41
CA LYS A 66 7.68 -27.92 -3.70
C LYS A 66 6.30 -27.52 -3.21
N GLU A 67 6.13 -26.24 -2.82
CA GLU A 67 4.89 -25.68 -2.31
C GLU A 67 4.42 -24.55 -3.22
N PRO A 68 3.12 -24.47 -3.55
CA PRO A 68 2.58 -23.41 -4.36
C PRO A 68 2.81 -22.03 -3.74
N LEU A 69 3.10 -21.04 -4.57
CA LEU A 69 3.20 -19.65 -4.14
C LEU A 69 1.82 -19.11 -3.78
N LYS A 70 1.77 -18.40 -2.66
CA LYS A 70 0.61 -17.58 -2.33
C LYS A 70 0.78 -16.23 -3.02
N LEU A 71 -0.11 -15.91 -3.95
CA LEU A 71 -0.09 -14.64 -4.65
C LEU A 71 -0.83 -13.59 -3.84
N ASP A 72 -0.08 -12.60 -3.39
CA ASP A 72 -0.59 -11.42 -2.69
C ASP A 72 -0.50 -10.19 -3.59
N ILE A 73 -1.60 -9.47 -3.76
CA ILE A 73 -1.63 -8.22 -4.51
C ILE A 73 -2.09 -7.08 -3.61
N ALA A 74 -1.22 -6.08 -3.44
CA ALA A 74 -1.51 -4.85 -2.71
C ALA A 74 -1.78 -3.71 -3.69
N TYR A 75 -3.04 -3.30 -3.80
CA TYR A 75 -3.43 -2.15 -4.61
C TYR A 75 -3.12 -0.86 -3.87
N THR A 76 -2.43 0.05 -4.53
CA THR A 76 -2.00 1.34 -3.97
C THR A 76 -1.94 2.42 -5.06
N GLY A 77 -1.36 3.57 -4.74
CA GLY A 77 -1.18 4.70 -5.63
C GLY A 77 -1.44 6.01 -4.91
N GLY A 78 -2.05 6.97 -5.58
CA GLY A 78 -2.67 8.10 -4.89
C GLY A 78 -3.83 7.62 -4.04
N GLU A 79 -5.01 7.50 -4.63
CA GLU A 79 -6.16 6.83 -4.02
C GLU A 79 -6.78 5.84 -5.03
N PRO A 80 -6.64 4.53 -4.83
CA PRO A 80 -7.11 3.53 -5.78
C PRO A 80 -8.60 3.62 -6.09
N THR A 81 -9.43 3.98 -5.12
CA THR A 81 -10.89 3.99 -5.23
C THR A 81 -11.46 5.08 -6.12
N ILE A 82 -10.64 6.05 -6.54
CA ILE A 82 -11.06 7.07 -7.52
C ILE A 82 -10.83 6.62 -8.97
N HIS A 83 -10.09 5.55 -9.17
CA HIS A 83 -9.94 4.97 -10.50
C HIS A 83 -11.30 4.42 -10.96
N PRO A 84 -11.86 4.87 -12.10
CA PRO A 84 -13.22 4.53 -12.50
C PRO A 84 -13.43 3.03 -12.68
N ALA A 85 -12.40 2.31 -13.13
CA ALA A 85 -12.46 0.88 -13.32
C ALA A 85 -12.07 0.05 -12.08
N PHE A 86 -11.75 0.68 -10.94
CA PHE A 86 -11.20 -0.05 -9.78
C PHE A 86 -12.12 -1.17 -9.31
N PHE A 87 -13.40 -0.88 -9.07
CA PHE A 87 -14.34 -1.87 -8.54
C PHE A 87 -14.64 -3.00 -9.52
N GLU A 88 -14.74 -2.69 -10.82
CA GLU A 88 -14.85 -3.71 -11.86
C GLU A 88 -13.61 -4.60 -11.90
N PHE A 89 -12.44 -3.99 -11.79
CA PHE A 89 -11.18 -4.69 -11.82
C PHE A 89 -10.98 -5.64 -10.62
N VAL A 90 -11.25 -5.17 -9.39
CA VAL A 90 -11.08 -6.04 -8.20
C VAL A 90 -12.13 -7.15 -8.14
N ARG A 91 -13.32 -6.91 -8.69
CA ARG A 91 -14.34 -7.94 -8.85
C ARG A 91 -13.90 -8.99 -9.87
N TYR A 92 -13.41 -8.56 -11.02
CA TYR A 92 -12.81 -9.47 -12.01
C TYR A 92 -11.69 -10.30 -11.38
N ALA A 93 -10.78 -9.67 -10.63
CA ALA A 93 -9.68 -10.38 -9.96
C ALA A 93 -10.19 -11.45 -8.98
N LYS A 94 -11.21 -11.14 -8.18
CA LYS A 94 -11.82 -12.08 -7.22
C LYS A 94 -12.53 -13.24 -7.91
N GLU A 95 -13.30 -12.95 -8.96
CA GLU A 95 -14.12 -13.96 -9.68
C GLU A 95 -13.25 -14.88 -10.52
N THR A 96 -12.24 -14.32 -11.21
CA THR A 96 -11.38 -15.08 -12.12
C THR A 96 -10.29 -15.85 -11.37
N TYR A 97 -9.75 -15.25 -10.31
CA TYR A 97 -8.59 -15.77 -9.56
C TYR A 97 -8.85 -15.77 -8.04
N PRO A 98 -9.78 -16.59 -7.53
CA PRO A 98 -10.19 -16.58 -6.13
C PRO A 98 -9.07 -16.96 -5.13
N PHE A 99 -7.97 -17.50 -5.61
CA PHE A 99 -6.79 -17.83 -4.80
C PHE A 99 -5.90 -16.62 -4.49
N ILE A 100 -6.10 -15.48 -5.18
CA ILE A 100 -5.34 -14.25 -4.90
C ILE A 100 -5.79 -13.67 -3.58
N ARG A 101 -4.83 -13.39 -2.70
CA ARG A 101 -5.06 -12.54 -1.53
C ARG A 101 -4.83 -11.08 -1.94
N SER A 102 -5.87 -10.30 -1.85
CA SER A 102 -5.80 -8.88 -2.19
C SER A 102 -5.81 -7.98 -0.96
N ASN A 103 -5.03 -6.91 -1.00
CA ASN A 103 -5.03 -5.83 -0.03
C ASN A 103 -5.16 -4.51 -0.76
N ILE A 104 -5.89 -3.56 -0.17
CA ILE A 104 -5.90 -2.18 -0.65
C ILE A 104 -5.28 -1.26 0.40
N THR A 105 -4.42 -0.34 -0.04
CA THR A 105 -4.02 0.83 0.76
C THR A 105 -4.80 2.04 0.28
N THR A 106 -5.63 2.61 1.15
CA THR A 106 -6.58 3.67 0.83
C THR A 106 -6.63 4.72 1.94
N ASN A 107 -7.03 5.94 1.61
CA ASN A 107 -7.30 6.98 2.61
C ASN A 107 -8.67 6.83 3.27
N GLY A 108 -9.51 5.90 2.82
CA GLY A 108 -10.81 5.63 3.42
C GLY A 108 -11.92 6.65 3.12
N CYS A 109 -11.63 7.69 2.34
CA CYS A 109 -12.58 8.77 2.06
C CYS A 109 -13.48 8.43 0.86
N TYR A 110 -14.44 7.56 1.08
CA TYR A 110 -15.42 7.13 0.08
C TYR A 110 -16.76 6.82 0.73
N SER A 111 -17.81 6.66 -0.09
CA SER A 111 -19.16 6.38 0.40
C SER A 111 -19.26 4.99 1.04
N GLU A 112 -20.23 4.79 1.92
CA GLU A 112 -20.53 3.50 2.53
C GLU A 112 -20.72 2.40 1.48
N LYS A 113 -21.42 2.69 0.37
CA LYS A 113 -21.57 1.72 -0.73
C LYS A 113 -20.23 1.21 -1.22
N LYS A 114 -19.26 2.10 -1.47
CA LYS A 114 -17.91 1.73 -1.89
C LYS A 114 -17.16 0.97 -0.80
N CYS A 115 -17.36 1.32 0.46
CA CYS A 115 -16.78 0.60 1.59
C CYS A 115 -17.25 -0.87 1.61
N ARG A 116 -18.55 -1.10 1.47
CA ARG A 116 -19.10 -2.46 1.38
C ARG A 116 -18.57 -3.23 0.19
N GLU A 117 -18.46 -2.59 -0.96
CA GLU A 117 -17.91 -3.20 -2.17
C GLU A 117 -16.41 -3.57 -2.01
N ILE A 118 -15.63 -2.77 -1.29
CA ILE A 118 -14.26 -3.14 -0.89
C ILE A 118 -14.27 -4.38 0.00
N MET A 119 -15.09 -4.40 1.03
CA MET A 119 -15.20 -5.55 1.95
C MET A 119 -15.61 -6.83 1.23
N ASP A 120 -16.42 -6.72 0.19
CA ASP A 120 -16.84 -7.86 -0.62
C ASP A 120 -15.74 -8.36 -1.56
N CYS A 121 -14.93 -7.47 -2.13
CA CYS A 121 -14.02 -7.82 -3.23
C CYS A 121 -12.55 -7.94 -2.82
N VAL A 122 -12.14 -7.33 -1.71
CA VAL A 122 -10.74 -7.28 -1.27
C VAL A 122 -10.57 -8.02 0.05
N SER A 123 -9.52 -8.81 0.18
CA SER A 123 -9.31 -9.67 1.35
C SER A 123 -8.99 -8.90 2.63
N SER A 124 -8.36 -7.74 2.50
CA SER A 124 -8.01 -6.87 3.64
C SER A 124 -7.76 -5.44 3.21
N THR A 125 -7.88 -4.51 4.15
CA THR A 125 -7.64 -3.08 3.91
C THR A 125 -6.57 -2.53 4.85
N THR A 126 -5.64 -1.76 4.30
CA THR A 126 -4.78 -0.87 5.06
C THR A 126 -5.29 0.56 4.87
N LEU A 127 -5.96 1.09 5.89
CA LEU A 127 -6.52 2.42 5.85
C LEU A 127 -5.49 3.43 6.37
N SER A 128 -5.14 4.43 5.56
CA SER A 128 -4.26 5.53 5.98
C SER A 128 -5.11 6.69 6.47
N TYR A 129 -5.12 6.92 7.79
CA TYR A 129 -5.83 8.06 8.36
C TYR A 129 -4.96 9.32 8.30
N HIS A 130 -5.49 10.37 7.69
CA HIS A 130 -4.81 11.64 7.45
C HIS A 130 -5.56 12.78 8.15
N THR A 131 -4.95 13.40 9.15
CA THR A 131 -5.55 14.49 9.94
C THR A 131 -5.75 15.79 9.18
N GLU A 132 -5.09 15.98 8.03
CA GLU A 132 -5.27 17.15 7.15
C GLU A 132 -6.56 17.10 6.32
N GLY A 133 -7.34 16.01 6.41
CA GLY A 133 -8.64 15.90 5.74
C GLY A 133 -9.63 16.95 6.24
N THR A 134 -10.56 17.39 5.36
CA THR A 134 -11.66 18.26 5.78
C THR A 134 -12.56 17.56 6.82
N PRO A 135 -13.35 18.29 7.61
CA PRO A 135 -14.30 17.67 8.55
C PRO A 135 -15.21 16.63 7.91
N GLU A 136 -15.69 16.89 6.68
CA GLU A 136 -16.53 15.96 5.92
C GLU A 136 -15.77 14.70 5.53
N GLN A 137 -14.52 14.84 5.10
CA GLN A 137 -13.67 13.72 4.76
C GLN A 137 -13.37 12.86 6.00
N LYS A 138 -12.99 13.49 7.12
CA LYS A 138 -12.76 12.80 8.40
C LYS A 138 -14.01 12.03 8.84
N LYS A 139 -15.21 12.66 8.75
CA LYS A 139 -16.48 12.01 9.08
C LYS A 139 -16.73 10.75 8.25
N LEU A 140 -16.47 10.79 6.94
CA LEU A 140 -16.59 9.62 6.07
C LEU A 140 -15.62 8.51 6.46
N VAL A 141 -14.36 8.86 6.72
CA VAL A 141 -13.34 7.87 7.11
C VAL A 141 -13.70 7.20 8.43
N VAL A 142 -14.11 7.97 9.45
CA VAL A 142 -14.54 7.44 10.75
C VAL A 142 -15.76 6.52 10.59
N ALA A 143 -16.73 6.88 9.75
CA ALA A 143 -17.88 6.04 9.47
C ALA A 143 -17.47 4.70 8.83
N ASN A 144 -16.55 4.74 7.86
CA ASN A 144 -16.03 3.54 7.21
C ASN A 144 -15.20 2.66 8.16
N ILE A 145 -14.42 3.25 9.06
CA ILE A 145 -13.69 2.51 10.11
C ILE A 145 -14.68 1.74 11.00
N LYS A 146 -15.74 2.43 11.48
CA LYS A 146 -16.78 1.79 12.30
C LYS A 146 -17.45 0.65 11.55
N LEU A 147 -17.85 0.88 10.30
CA LEU A 147 -18.49 -0.13 9.48
C LEU A 147 -17.62 -1.37 9.28
N MET A 148 -16.32 -1.19 8.97
CA MET A 148 -15.37 -2.30 8.82
C MET A 148 -15.20 -3.06 10.14
N HIS A 149 -15.09 -2.34 11.26
CA HIS A 149 -14.94 -2.94 12.58
C HIS A 149 -16.19 -3.74 12.99
N GLU A 150 -17.38 -3.17 12.90
CA GLU A 150 -18.65 -3.80 13.24
C GLU A 150 -18.96 -5.02 12.36
N SER A 151 -18.48 -5.00 11.10
CA SER A 151 -18.61 -6.12 10.17
C SER A 151 -17.59 -7.24 10.39
N GLY A 152 -16.66 -7.11 11.33
CA GLY A 152 -15.56 -8.06 11.54
C GLY A 152 -14.61 -8.19 10.35
N TYR A 153 -14.57 -7.17 9.47
CA TYR A 153 -13.72 -7.19 8.29
C TYR A 153 -12.25 -7.04 8.68
N ASN A 154 -11.37 -7.70 7.92
CA ASN A 154 -9.94 -7.64 8.17
C ASN A 154 -9.34 -6.32 7.67
N PHE A 155 -9.05 -5.41 8.59
CA PHE A 155 -8.39 -4.15 8.27
C PHE A 155 -7.40 -3.73 9.34
N ARG A 156 -6.53 -2.80 8.99
CA ARG A 156 -5.63 -2.11 9.91
C ARG A 156 -5.51 -0.65 9.52
N ILE A 157 -5.09 0.19 10.47
CA ILE A 157 -4.92 1.61 10.25
C ILE A 157 -3.44 1.99 10.27
N ASN A 158 -2.99 2.69 9.24
CA ASN A 158 -1.79 3.51 9.30
C ASN A 158 -2.22 4.91 9.76
N HIS A 159 -1.99 5.20 11.01
CA HIS A 159 -2.35 6.48 11.59
C HIS A 159 -1.21 7.47 11.39
N MET A 160 -1.42 8.44 10.47
CA MET A 160 -0.41 9.43 10.11
C MET A 160 -0.44 10.58 11.13
N PHE A 161 0.58 10.65 11.99
CA PHE A 161 0.69 11.67 13.03
C PHE A 161 1.25 12.96 12.45
N HIS A 162 0.41 13.95 12.28
CA HIS A 162 0.84 15.28 11.85
C HIS A 162 1.23 16.13 13.08
N LYS A 163 2.36 16.81 13.04
CA LYS A 163 2.88 17.57 14.20
C LYS A 163 1.90 18.63 14.71
N ASP A 164 1.19 19.30 13.80
CA ASP A 164 0.27 20.39 14.14
C ASP A 164 -1.12 19.90 14.58
N TYR A 165 -1.42 18.61 14.35
CA TYR A 165 -2.65 17.94 14.78
C TYR A 165 -2.35 16.81 15.78
N PHE A 166 -1.26 16.95 16.55
CA PHE A 166 -0.73 15.84 17.32
C PHE A 166 -1.69 15.38 18.42
N ASP A 167 -2.36 16.32 19.08
CA ASP A 167 -3.34 16.02 20.13
C ASP A 167 -4.56 15.27 19.54
N GLU A 168 -5.08 15.69 18.38
CA GLU A 168 -6.11 14.94 17.65
C GLU A 168 -5.65 13.53 17.30
N CYS A 169 -4.38 13.37 16.95
CA CYS A 169 -3.83 12.04 16.68
C CYS A 169 -3.79 11.16 17.93
N ILE A 170 -3.52 11.73 19.10
CA ILE A 170 -3.55 10.98 20.37
C ILE A 170 -4.98 10.53 20.67
N GLU A 171 -5.96 11.43 20.62
CA GLU A 171 -7.38 11.12 20.86
C GLU A 171 -7.87 9.98 19.94
N LEU A 172 -7.50 10.03 18.68
CA LEU A 172 -7.84 8.97 17.71
C LEU A 172 -7.14 7.65 18.05
N ALA A 173 -5.88 7.68 18.50
CA ALA A 173 -5.16 6.48 18.89
C ALA A 173 -5.81 5.83 20.12
N GLU A 174 -6.23 6.62 21.10
CA GLU A 174 -6.99 6.16 22.27
C GLU A 174 -8.32 5.52 21.86
N TRP A 175 -9.06 6.17 20.95
CA TRP A 175 -10.30 5.60 20.41
C TRP A 175 -10.07 4.26 19.67
N PHE A 176 -8.96 4.11 18.92
CA PHE A 176 -8.63 2.83 18.28
C PHE A 176 -8.30 1.75 19.31
N ASP A 177 -7.58 2.13 20.38
CA ASP A 177 -7.25 1.20 21.47
C ASP A 177 -8.53 0.76 22.23
N GLU A 178 -9.47 1.68 22.51
CA GLU A 178 -10.78 1.38 23.13
C GLU A 178 -11.60 0.36 22.31
N LEU A 179 -11.58 0.48 21.00
CA LEU A 179 -12.27 -0.44 20.09
C LEU A 179 -11.48 -1.72 19.79
N GLY A 180 -10.22 -1.83 20.24
CA GLY A 180 -9.35 -2.96 19.88
C GLY A 180 -8.94 -2.99 18.40
N ILE A 181 -8.97 -1.85 17.71
CA ILE A 181 -8.60 -1.75 16.29
C ILE A 181 -7.07 -1.79 16.17
N THR A 182 -6.58 -2.63 15.28
CA THR A 182 -5.13 -2.69 14.98
C THR A 182 -4.69 -1.46 14.19
N TYR A 183 -3.78 -0.70 14.76
CA TYR A 183 -3.20 0.47 14.09
C TYR A 183 -1.69 0.59 14.29
N THR A 184 -1.06 1.43 13.49
CA THR A 184 0.35 1.79 13.62
C THR A 184 0.47 3.31 13.55
N SER A 185 1.00 3.93 14.62
CA SER A 185 1.36 5.34 14.63
C SER A 185 2.54 5.58 13.67
N ARG A 186 2.32 6.40 12.65
CA ARG A 186 3.32 6.71 11.63
C ARG A 186 3.73 8.16 11.77
N PRO A 187 4.95 8.45 12.23
CA PRO A 187 5.47 9.80 12.13
C PRO A 187 5.57 10.19 10.65
N ILE A 188 5.25 11.44 10.35
CA ILE A 188 5.36 12.03 9.03
C ILE A 188 6.73 12.70 8.94
N GLY A 189 7.46 12.42 7.92
CA GLY A 189 8.78 12.96 7.73
C GLY A 189 9.87 12.05 8.20
N ASP A 190 11.02 12.42 7.79
CA ASP A 190 12.31 11.82 7.85
C ASP A 190 12.36 10.30 8.02
N SER A 191 12.12 9.61 6.93
CA SER A 191 12.96 8.46 6.66
C SER A 191 14.36 9.02 6.46
N ASN A 192 15.38 8.48 7.08
CA ASN A 192 16.80 8.83 6.91
C ASN A 192 17.29 8.80 5.44
N ASN A 193 16.41 8.82 4.49
CA ASN A 193 16.60 8.91 3.06
C ASN A 193 16.38 10.34 2.57
N LYS A 194 17.39 11.17 2.79
CA LYS A 194 17.52 12.51 2.16
C LYS A 194 17.56 12.47 0.64
N SER A 195 17.44 11.30 0.02
CA SER A 195 17.49 11.13 -1.44
C SER A 195 16.13 11.06 -2.10
N ASP A 196 15.06 10.91 -1.35
CA ASP A 196 13.75 10.78 -1.96
C ASP A 196 13.07 12.14 -1.96
N LEU A 197 13.12 12.71 -3.03
CA LEU A 197 12.24 13.50 -3.90
C LEU A 197 10.76 13.67 -3.45
N LEU A 198 10.48 13.35 -2.25
CA LEU A 198 9.29 13.77 -1.56
C LEU A 198 9.62 15.14 -0.99
N ASP A 199 9.13 16.20 -1.63
CA ASP A 199 9.00 17.52 -1.04
C ASP A 199 8.05 17.50 0.18
N GLY A 200 7.88 16.33 0.78
CA GLY A 200 7.30 16.18 2.09
C GLY A 200 8.30 16.75 3.07
N THR A 201 8.09 17.98 3.49
CA THR A 201 8.82 18.57 4.60
C THR A 201 8.75 17.59 5.76
N ALA A 202 9.92 17.05 6.12
CA ALA A 202 10.06 16.26 7.34
C ALA A 202 9.45 17.08 8.48
N HIS A 203 8.43 16.52 9.14
CA HIS A 203 7.82 17.23 10.25
C HIS A 203 8.82 17.25 11.39
N GLU A 204 9.30 18.43 11.76
CA GLU A 204 10.10 18.60 12.95
C GLU A 204 9.20 18.44 14.17
N TYR A 205 9.25 17.27 14.78
CA TYR A 205 8.54 16.99 16.02
C TYR A 205 9.26 17.61 17.22
N THR A 206 8.48 18.09 18.19
CA THR A 206 9.01 18.51 19.46
C THR A 206 9.58 17.32 20.26
N PRO A 207 10.48 17.53 21.22
CA PRO A 207 10.98 16.46 22.07
C PRO A 207 9.88 15.64 22.76
N LYS A 208 8.78 16.28 23.17
CA LYS A 208 7.60 15.63 23.78
C LYS A 208 6.89 14.70 22.79
N GLN A 209 6.74 15.13 21.55
CA GLN A 209 6.14 14.32 20.48
C GLN A 209 7.02 13.13 20.12
N LEU A 210 8.34 13.31 20.08
CA LEU A 210 9.29 12.22 19.84
C LEU A 210 9.29 11.19 20.97
N GLU A 211 9.15 11.65 22.23
CA GLU A 211 9.01 10.77 23.39
C GLU A 211 7.76 9.91 23.32
N TYR A 212 6.63 10.46 22.87
CA TYR A 212 5.39 9.70 22.62
C TYR A 212 5.65 8.53 21.68
N PHE A 213 6.30 8.73 20.54
CA PHE A 213 6.62 7.65 19.62
C PHE A 213 7.54 6.59 20.23
N LYS A 214 8.56 7.00 20.97
CA LYS A 214 9.47 6.06 21.68
C LYS A 214 8.69 5.17 22.64
N ASN A 215 7.78 5.74 23.40
CA ASN A 215 6.95 5.01 24.34
C ASN A 215 6.00 4.04 23.64
N GLN A 216 5.34 4.47 22.56
CA GLN A 216 4.48 3.60 21.74
C GLN A 216 5.26 2.42 21.13
N TRP A 217 6.47 2.66 20.64
CA TRP A 217 7.28 1.60 20.02
C TRP A 217 7.84 0.63 21.05
N THR A 218 8.22 1.07 22.21
CA THR A 218 8.68 0.19 23.29
C THR A 218 7.55 -0.66 23.87
N GLN A 219 6.34 -0.14 24.00
CA GLN A 219 5.18 -0.92 24.46
C GLN A 219 4.70 -1.96 23.44
N LYS A 220 4.79 -1.65 22.14
CA LYS A 220 4.38 -2.56 21.05
C LYS A 220 5.47 -3.53 20.63
N SER A 221 6.69 -3.37 21.07
CA SER A 221 7.83 -4.27 20.78
C SER A 221 7.87 -5.48 21.72
N LYS A 222 6.78 -6.22 21.88
CA LYS A 222 6.94 -7.64 22.20
C LYS A 222 7.71 -8.26 21.04
N PRO A 223 8.78 -9.03 21.28
CA PRO A 223 9.57 -9.60 20.20
C PRO A 223 8.66 -10.47 19.35
N LYS A 224 8.28 -9.99 18.17
CA LYS A 224 7.75 -10.88 17.14
C LYS A 224 8.86 -11.90 16.89
N PRO A 225 8.54 -13.20 16.82
CA PRO A 225 9.54 -14.20 16.45
C PRO A 225 10.22 -13.70 15.18
N LYS A 226 11.55 -13.64 15.19
CA LYS A 226 12.35 -13.21 14.05
C LYS A 226 11.90 -14.04 12.85
N ALA A 227 11.18 -13.43 11.93
CA ALA A 227 10.95 -14.04 10.64
C ALA A 227 12.34 -14.35 10.07
N PRO A 228 12.58 -15.57 9.57
CA PRO A 228 13.86 -15.90 8.99
C PRO A 228 14.19 -14.86 7.94
N SER A 229 15.33 -14.22 8.07
CA SER A 229 15.85 -13.20 7.17
C SER A 229 16.26 -13.84 5.84
N GLY A 230 15.26 -14.14 5.02
CA GLY A 230 15.46 -14.68 3.69
C GLY A 230 14.78 -13.81 2.67
N VAL A 231 15.24 -12.57 2.53
CA VAL A 231 14.89 -11.76 1.36
C VAL A 231 15.74 -12.29 0.21
N MET A 232 15.14 -13.14 -0.61
CA MET A 232 15.74 -13.52 -1.87
C MET A 232 15.46 -12.41 -2.86
N HIS A 233 16.44 -11.53 -3.04
CA HIS A 233 16.44 -10.64 -4.20
C HIS A 233 16.64 -11.57 -5.42
N MET A 234 15.67 -11.64 -6.32
CA MET A 234 15.99 -11.98 -7.69
C MET A 234 16.72 -10.78 -8.30
N LEU A 235 17.96 -10.62 -7.89
CA LEU A 235 18.92 -9.91 -8.69
C LEU A 235 19.28 -10.90 -9.82
N THR A 236 18.84 -10.59 -11.01
CA THR A 236 19.60 -11.03 -12.16
C THR A 236 20.99 -10.44 -11.96
N THR A 237 21.96 -11.25 -11.65
CA THR A 237 23.37 -10.86 -11.42
C THR A 237 24.03 -10.31 -12.69
N GLU A 238 23.34 -10.30 -13.79
CA GLU A 238 23.72 -9.67 -15.02
C GLU A 238 22.88 -8.41 -15.23
N LYS A 239 23.54 -7.25 -15.21
CA LYS A 239 22.94 -6.01 -15.68
C LYS A 239 22.47 -6.24 -17.11
N PRO A 240 21.18 -6.14 -17.42
CA PRO A 240 20.76 -6.16 -18.82
C PRO A 240 21.45 -4.99 -19.53
N LYS A 241 22.14 -5.28 -20.61
CA LYS A 241 22.78 -4.28 -21.47
C LYS A 241 21.77 -3.42 -22.25
N ALA A 242 20.50 -3.60 -22.03
CA ALA A 242 19.46 -2.74 -22.58
C ALA A 242 19.32 -1.50 -21.68
N LYS A 243 19.29 -0.33 -22.31
CA LYS A 243 19.01 0.98 -21.71
C LYS A 243 17.56 1.07 -21.19
N THR A 244 17.20 0.24 -20.23
CA THR A 244 15.98 0.43 -19.45
C THR A 244 16.43 1.11 -18.17
N SER A 245 16.08 2.37 -18.00
CA SER A 245 16.25 3.07 -16.74
C SER A 245 15.36 2.38 -15.69
N LEU A 246 15.93 1.46 -14.94
CA LEU A 246 15.38 1.02 -13.67
C LEU A 246 15.49 2.22 -12.72
N GLU A 247 14.51 3.08 -12.75
CA GLU A 247 14.35 4.07 -11.70
C GLU A 247 13.77 3.36 -10.49
N THR A 248 14.61 3.19 -9.50
CA THR A 248 14.19 2.80 -8.16
C THR A 248 13.42 3.97 -7.56
N ILE A 249 12.11 4.02 -7.79
CA ILE A 249 11.24 4.90 -7.03
C ILE A 249 10.83 4.13 -5.79
N GLY A 250 11.75 3.99 -4.84
CA GLY A 250 11.51 3.23 -3.63
C GLY A 250 11.33 4.14 -2.44
N ARG A 251 10.13 4.19 -1.87
CA ARG A 251 10.08 4.31 -0.42
C ARG A 251 10.61 2.99 0.13
N PRO A 252 11.55 2.97 1.09
CA PRO A 252 11.92 1.75 1.77
C PRO A 252 10.76 1.31 2.65
N CYS A 253 9.83 0.55 2.08
CA CYS A 253 9.03 -0.31 2.91
C CYS A 253 9.93 -1.50 3.25
N CYS A 254 10.10 -1.78 4.52
CA CYS A 254 10.90 -2.92 5.00
C CYS A 254 12.40 -2.83 4.74
N ASN A 255 13.08 -1.87 5.37
CA ASN A 255 14.55 -1.76 5.42
C ASN A 255 15.26 -1.60 4.06
N GLY A 256 14.72 -0.81 3.15
CA GLY A 256 15.43 -0.35 1.97
C GLY A 256 15.64 -1.38 0.85
N LYS A 257 14.82 -2.42 0.79
CA LYS A 257 15.00 -3.53 -0.15
C LYS A 257 13.80 -3.78 -1.07
N CYS A 258 13.02 -2.77 -1.38
CA CYS A 258 11.96 -2.89 -2.40
C CYS A 258 12.51 -2.50 -3.77
N LEU A 259 12.37 -3.38 -4.74
CA LEU A 259 12.63 -3.09 -6.13
C LEU A 259 11.31 -2.63 -6.77
N SER A 260 11.22 -1.39 -7.21
CA SER A 260 10.09 -0.95 -8.02
C SER A 260 10.43 -1.12 -9.49
N VAL A 261 9.55 -1.78 -10.22
CA VAL A 261 9.70 -2.00 -11.65
C VAL A 261 8.64 -1.17 -12.37
N LYS A 262 9.08 -0.21 -13.19
CA LYS A 262 8.20 0.40 -14.19
C LYS A 262 8.04 -0.58 -15.33
N VAL A 263 6.83 -1.06 -15.55
CA VAL A 263 6.50 -1.85 -16.74
C VAL A 263 5.98 -0.87 -17.80
N ASP A 264 6.77 -0.63 -18.81
CA ASP A 264 6.33 0.02 -20.05
C ASP A 264 5.73 -1.01 -21.03
N ASP A 265 5.19 -0.52 -22.13
CA ASP A 265 4.54 -1.38 -23.14
C ASP A 265 5.50 -2.37 -23.83
N GLU A 266 6.81 -2.18 -23.74
CA GLU A 266 7.79 -3.12 -24.28
C GLU A 266 8.06 -4.28 -23.32
N TRP A 267 7.98 -4.07 -22.03
CA TRP A 267 8.16 -5.12 -21.02
C TRP A 267 7.04 -6.15 -21.05
N THR A 268 5.80 -5.71 -21.25
CA THR A 268 4.66 -6.62 -21.41
C THR A 268 4.82 -7.53 -22.64
N LYS A 269 5.47 -7.07 -23.68
CA LYS A 269 5.76 -7.87 -24.87
C LYS A 269 6.86 -8.91 -24.66
N SER A 270 7.83 -8.67 -23.79
CA SER A 270 8.93 -9.59 -23.54
C SER A 270 8.57 -10.74 -22.57
N PHE A 271 7.52 -10.62 -21.78
CA PHE A 271 7.03 -11.69 -20.91
C PHE A 271 5.94 -12.57 -21.53
N LEU A 272 5.45 -12.23 -22.72
CA LEU A 272 4.35 -12.92 -23.40
C LEU A 272 4.79 -13.73 -24.64
N VAL A 273 6.09 -13.92 -24.83
CA VAL A 273 6.67 -14.78 -25.89
C VAL A 273 7.08 -16.14 -25.33
#